data_6c6e3a6542fb9e64602b39b789d58cb4
#
_entry.id   6c6e3a6542fb9e64602b39b789d58cb4
#
_cell.length_a   1.000
_cell.length_b   1.000
_cell.length_c   1.000
_cell.angle_alpha   90.00
_cell.angle_beta   90.00
_cell.angle_gamma   90.00
#
_symmetry.space_group_name_H-M   'P 1'
#
loop_
_entity.id
_entity.type
_entity.pdbx_description
1 polymer ?
#
loop_
_entity_poly.entity_id
_entity_poly.type
_entity_poly.pdbx_seq_one_letter_code
_entity_poly.pdbx_strand_id
1 'polypeptide(L)'
;MKKDYKSGFVTLIGRPNVGKSTLMNQLIGQKIAITSNKPQTTRNRIQTVLTTDDGQIVFVDTPGIHKAKNKLGEYMVNVAERTLNEVDVVLWLVEPTTFIGAGEQHIISQLKKVKTPVVLVINKIDSVKKEEILPSIAAYKDVYDFAEIVPVSARNGDNTDELVKVIMKYLPYGPQFYDEDTITDQPERQIVAELIREKALHCLQEEIPHGIAVAIDSMKVRNKVMHIDATIICERDSHKGIIIGKKGSMLKKIGSTARYEIEKMLDMQANLKLWVKVKKDWRDSDFLVKNFGYREDE
;
A
#
# COMPACT_ATOMS: atom_id res chain seq x y z
N MET A 1 -1.06 29.34 14.75
CA MET A 1 -1.88 28.10 14.60
C MET A 1 -3.32 28.51 14.39
N LYS A 2 -3.99 28.03 13.33
CA LYS A 2 -5.43 28.20 13.18
C LYS A 2 -6.10 27.45 14.33
N LYS A 3 -7.05 28.08 15.02
CA LYS A 3 -7.70 27.53 16.23
C LYS A 3 -8.50 26.24 16.00
N ASP A 4 -8.78 25.92 14.72
CA ASP A 4 -9.63 24.81 14.29
C ASP A 4 -8.90 23.82 13.38
N TYR A 5 -7.55 23.76 13.43
CA TYR A 5 -6.76 22.83 12.64
C TYR A 5 -6.88 21.40 13.20
N LYS A 6 -7.15 20.44 12.31
CA LYS A 6 -7.31 19.03 12.67
C LYS A 6 -6.17 18.19 12.11
N SER A 7 -5.67 17.27 12.90
CA SER A 7 -4.64 16.34 12.43
C SER A 7 -4.78 14.98 13.09
N GLY A 8 -4.51 13.93 12.34
CA GLY A 8 -4.62 12.58 12.88
C GLY A 8 -4.20 11.51 11.88
N PHE A 9 -4.17 10.29 12.39
CA PHE A 9 -3.75 9.10 11.67
C PHE A 9 -4.96 8.31 11.15
N VAL A 10 -4.88 7.86 9.92
CA VAL A 10 -5.97 7.13 9.24
C VAL A 10 -5.42 5.87 8.60
N THR A 11 -5.94 4.71 8.94
CA THR A 11 -5.52 3.46 8.28
C THR A 11 -6.54 2.96 7.27
N LEU A 12 -6.04 2.28 6.23
CA LEU A 12 -6.85 1.64 5.21
C LEU A 12 -6.79 0.13 5.38
N ILE A 13 -7.93 -0.49 5.64
CA ILE A 13 -8.05 -1.94 5.73
C ILE A 13 -9.00 -2.49 4.66
N GLY A 14 -8.92 -3.77 4.40
CA GLY A 14 -9.77 -4.45 3.43
C GLY A 14 -9.04 -5.64 2.81
N ARG A 15 -9.78 -6.46 2.08
CA ARG A 15 -9.20 -7.59 1.37
C ARG A 15 -8.11 -7.17 0.37
N PRO A 16 -7.25 -8.09 -0.07
CA PRO A 16 -6.37 -7.81 -1.21
C PRO A 16 -7.17 -7.32 -2.41
N ASN A 17 -6.60 -6.40 -3.17
CA ASN A 17 -7.12 -5.88 -4.44
C ASN A 17 -8.40 -5.03 -4.36
N VAL A 18 -8.91 -4.68 -3.20
CA VAL A 18 -10.04 -3.75 -3.06
C VAL A 18 -9.70 -2.31 -3.41
N GLY A 19 -8.41 -1.99 -3.61
CA GLY A 19 -7.95 -0.67 -4.07
C GLY A 19 -7.39 0.25 -3.00
N LYS A 20 -6.91 -0.26 -1.84
CA LYS A 20 -6.32 0.53 -0.75
C LYS A 20 -5.22 1.47 -1.24
N SER A 21 -4.14 0.92 -1.79
CA SER A 21 -3.00 1.72 -2.29
C SER A 21 -3.38 2.62 -3.46
N THR A 22 -4.37 2.24 -4.28
CA THR A 22 -4.90 3.09 -5.36
C THR A 22 -5.61 4.32 -4.78
N LEU A 23 -6.46 4.11 -3.77
CA LEU A 23 -7.16 5.21 -3.09
C LEU A 23 -6.17 6.15 -2.42
N MET A 24 -5.18 5.61 -1.69
CA MET A 24 -4.16 6.41 -1.05
C MET A 24 -3.37 7.27 -2.05
N ASN A 25 -2.89 6.68 -3.15
CA ASN A 25 -2.20 7.42 -4.21
C ASN A 25 -3.11 8.49 -4.84
N GLN A 26 -4.40 8.21 -5.02
CA GLN A 26 -5.38 9.17 -5.55
C GLN A 26 -5.56 10.37 -4.60
N LEU A 27 -5.70 10.12 -3.31
CA LEU A 27 -5.87 11.16 -2.29
C LEU A 27 -4.64 12.06 -2.16
N ILE A 28 -3.45 11.47 -2.29
CA ILE A 28 -2.17 12.20 -2.22
C ILE A 28 -1.83 12.92 -3.55
N GLY A 29 -2.42 12.48 -4.68
CA GLY A 29 -2.09 12.98 -6.01
C GLY A 29 -0.74 12.50 -6.57
N GLN A 30 -0.07 11.57 -5.88
CA GLN A 30 1.22 11.01 -6.27
C GLN A 30 1.28 9.50 -6.04
N LYS A 31 2.12 8.82 -6.81
CA LYS A 31 2.34 7.37 -6.68
C LYS A 31 3.44 7.08 -5.65
N ILE A 32 3.04 6.87 -4.42
CA ILE A 32 3.93 6.48 -3.31
C ILE A 32 3.79 4.99 -3.02
N ALA A 33 2.56 4.48 -2.86
CA ALA A 33 2.31 3.07 -2.64
C ALA A 33 2.24 2.31 -3.96
N ILE A 34 2.83 1.13 -3.98
CA ILE A 34 2.76 0.25 -5.15
C ILE A 34 1.39 -0.40 -5.27
N THR A 35 0.98 -0.66 -6.50
CA THR A 35 -0.30 -1.26 -6.82
C THR A 35 -0.13 -2.56 -7.63
N SER A 36 -0.87 -3.60 -7.30
CA SER A 36 -0.88 -4.86 -8.05
C SER A 36 -2.16 -5.64 -7.80
N ASN A 37 -2.55 -6.47 -8.77
CA ASN A 37 -3.64 -7.43 -8.60
C ASN A 37 -3.23 -8.67 -7.78
N LYS A 38 -2.00 -8.72 -7.27
CA LYS A 38 -1.49 -9.86 -6.51
C LYS A 38 -1.64 -9.63 -5.02
N PRO A 39 -1.96 -10.67 -4.22
CA PRO A 39 -1.96 -10.56 -2.77
C PRO A 39 -0.56 -10.21 -2.24
N GLN A 40 -0.49 -9.63 -1.04
CA GLN A 40 0.75 -9.18 -0.40
C GLN A 40 1.52 -8.11 -1.22
N THR A 41 0.80 -7.22 -1.89
CA THR A 41 1.39 -6.09 -2.61
C THR A 41 2.03 -5.13 -1.61
N THR A 42 1.31 -4.63 -0.63
CA THR A 42 1.87 -3.84 0.50
C THR A 42 2.41 -4.82 1.55
N ARG A 43 3.66 -4.64 1.96
CA ARG A 43 4.33 -5.47 2.98
C ARG A 43 4.78 -4.68 4.19
N ASN A 44 5.13 -3.41 4.02
CA ASN A 44 5.53 -2.50 5.09
C ASN A 44 4.40 -1.53 5.42
N ARG A 45 4.46 -0.97 6.62
CA ARG A 45 3.71 0.22 6.98
C ARG A 45 4.27 1.39 6.17
N ILE A 46 3.43 2.06 5.41
CA ILE A 46 3.79 3.24 4.62
C ILE A 46 2.95 4.39 5.13
N GLN A 47 3.58 5.48 5.53
CA GLN A 47 2.88 6.70 5.88
C GLN A 47 2.92 7.67 4.71
N THR A 48 1.77 8.26 4.39
CA THR A 48 1.65 9.34 3.43
C THR A 48 0.84 10.47 4.03
N VAL A 49 1.20 11.69 3.70
CA VAL A 49 0.67 12.89 4.33
C VAL A 49 -0.13 13.69 3.32
N LEU A 50 -1.37 14.00 3.65
CA LEU A 50 -2.21 14.94 2.93
C LEU A 50 -2.39 16.18 3.80
N THR A 51 -1.77 17.28 3.39
CA THR A 51 -1.92 18.58 4.06
C THR A 51 -2.94 19.42 3.29
N THR A 52 -3.88 20.01 4.01
CA THR A 52 -4.90 20.93 3.51
C THR A 52 -4.93 22.18 4.37
N ASP A 53 -5.68 23.20 3.94
CA ASP A 53 -5.86 24.43 4.73
C ASP A 53 -6.51 24.20 6.11
N ASP A 54 -7.31 23.13 6.24
CA ASP A 54 -8.11 22.84 7.42
C ASP A 54 -7.51 21.76 8.32
N GLY A 55 -6.50 21.03 7.82
CA GLY A 55 -5.89 19.96 8.61
C GLY A 55 -4.89 19.11 7.86
N GLN A 56 -4.35 18.12 8.57
CA GLN A 56 -3.38 17.17 8.04
C GLN A 56 -3.84 15.73 8.33
N ILE A 57 -3.93 14.92 7.29
CA ILE A 57 -4.26 13.49 7.38
C ILE A 57 -2.98 12.70 7.15
N VAL A 58 -2.59 11.88 8.11
CA VAL A 58 -1.50 10.93 7.94
C VAL A 58 -2.10 9.56 7.63
N PHE A 59 -2.12 9.18 6.35
CA PHE A 59 -2.57 7.86 5.94
C PHE A 59 -1.51 6.81 6.25
N VAL A 60 -1.94 5.72 6.84
CA VAL A 60 -1.10 4.57 7.16
C VAL A 60 -1.58 3.38 6.34
N ASP A 61 -0.92 3.11 5.18
CA ASP A 61 -1.18 1.88 4.42
C ASP A 61 -0.52 0.70 5.10
N THR A 62 -1.28 -0.35 5.30
CA THR A 62 -0.83 -1.56 5.97
C THR A 62 -0.98 -2.77 5.07
N PRO A 63 -0.20 -3.82 5.30
CA PRO A 63 -0.45 -5.11 4.69
C PRO A 63 -1.89 -5.54 4.89
N GLY A 64 -2.48 -6.17 3.85
CA GLY A 64 -3.84 -6.69 3.98
C GLY A 64 -3.93 -7.76 5.07
N ILE A 65 -4.99 -7.72 5.86
CA ILE A 65 -5.25 -8.70 6.93
C ILE A 65 -5.46 -10.08 6.29
N HIS A 66 -4.60 -11.04 6.64
CA HIS A 66 -4.63 -12.41 6.13
C HIS A 66 -4.04 -13.40 7.14
N LYS A 67 -4.22 -14.70 6.92
CA LYS A 67 -3.60 -15.72 7.80
C LYS A 67 -2.12 -15.86 7.45
N ALA A 68 -1.24 -15.68 8.43
CA ALA A 68 0.21 -15.86 8.29
C ALA A 68 0.56 -17.31 7.93
N LYS A 69 1.52 -17.48 7.01
CA LYS A 69 2.05 -18.80 6.60
C LYS A 69 3.56 -18.93 6.80
N ASN A 70 4.25 -17.84 7.08
CA ASN A 70 5.70 -17.74 7.25
C ASN A 70 6.04 -16.49 8.08
N LYS A 71 7.31 -16.28 8.41
CA LYS A 71 7.77 -15.15 9.22
C LYS A 71 7.46 -13.78 8.60
N LEU A 72 7.60 -13.64 7.31
CA LEU A 72 7.16 -12.43 6.61
C LEU A 72 5.65 -12.20 6.80
N GLY A 73 4.83 -13.25 6.72
CA GLY A 73 3.39 -13.17 6.95
C GLY A 73 3.04 -12.80 8.40
N GLU A 74 3.76 -13.34 9.40
CA GLU A 74 3.60 -12.97 10.80
C GLU A 74 3.91 -11.49 11.00
N TYR A 75 5.03 -10.99 10.48
CA TYR A 75 5.37 -9.57 10.47
C TYR A 75 4.23 -8.70 9.91
N MET A 76 3.70 -9.06 8.73
CA MET A 76 2.64 -8.29 8.08
C MET A 76 1.35 -8.25 8.89
N VAL A 77 0.97 -9.34 9.56
CA VAL A 77 -0.22 -9.40 10.44
C VAL A 77 -0.01 -8.52 11.66
N ASN A 78 1.14 -8.62 12.32
CA ASN A 78 1.47 -7.81 13.51
C ASN A 78 1.41 -6.31 13.20
N VAL A 79 1.99 -5.89 12.06
CA VAL A 79 1.95 -4.49 11.60
C VAL A 79 0.51 -4.02 11.38
N ALA A 80 -0.34 -4.83 10.77
CA ALA A 80 -1.73 -4.47 10.51
C ALA A 80 -2.55 -4.36 11.81
N GLU A 81 -2.40 -5.32 12.73
CA GLU A 81 -3.14 -5.33 14.02
C GLU A 81 -2.70 -4.18 14.94
N ARG A 82 -1.40 -3.89 15.02
CA ARG A 82 -0.87 -2.77 15.81
C ARG A 82 -1.43 -1.44 15.31
N THR A 83 -1.40 -1.23 14.00
CA THR A 83 -1.88 0.01 13.39
C THR A 83 -3.34 0.31 13.69
N LEU A 84 -4.22 -0.72 13.73
CA LEU A 84 -5.64 -0.53 14.06
C LEU A 84 -5.88 0.12 15.44
N ASN A 85 -4.96 -0.07 16.39
CA ASN A 85 -5.06 0.46 17.74
C ASN A 85 -4.40 1.84 17.91
N GLU A 86 -3.66 2.30 16.90
CA GLU A 86 -2.84 3.52 16.95
C GLU A 86 -3.42 4.67 16.11
N VAL A 87 -4.53 4.46 15.40
CA VAL A 87 -5.11 5.46 14.47
C VAL A 87 -6.39 6.10 15.01
N ASP A 88 -6.69 7.29 14.49
CA ASP A 88 -7.88 8.06 14.85
C ASP A 88 -9.11 7.67 14.02
N VAL A 89 -8.91 7.18 12.80
CA VAL A 89 -9.99 6.72 11.89
C VAL A 89 -9.56 5.48 11.14
N VAL A 90 -10.45 4.53 10.97
CA VAL A 90 -10.27 3.36 10.11
C VAL A 90 -11.14 3.49 8.87
N LEU A 91 -10.53 3.38 7.68
CA LEU A 91 -11.23 3.24 6.41
C LEU A 91 -11.30 1.76 6.05
N TRP A 92 -12.48 1.16 6.10
CA TRP A 92 -12.67 -0.20 5.62
C TRP A 92 -13.13 -0.18 4.17
N LEU A 93 -12.26 -0.60 3.27
CA LEU A 93 -12.54 -0.66 1.84
C LEU A 93 -13.15 -2.00 1.44
N VAL A 94 -14.24 -1.92 0.69
CA VAL A 94 -14.93 -3.06 0.08
C VAL A 94 -15.23 -2.77 -1.39
N GLU A 95 -15.51 -3.83 -2.16
CA GLU A 95 -16.03 -3.69 -3.53
C GLU A 95 -17.56 -3.54 -3.51
N PRO A 96 -18.18 -2.96 -4.56
CA PRO A 96 -19.63 -2.77 -4.63
C PRO A 96 -20.32 -4.12 -4.92
N THR A 97 -20.56 -4.90 -3.87
CA THR A 97 -21.21 -6.21 -3.92
C THR A 97 -22.18 -6.38 -2.76
N THR A 98 -23.21 -7.18 -2.95
CA THR A 98 -24.13 -7.58 -1.88
C THR A 98 -23.67 -8.82 -1.13
N PHE A 99 -22.61 -9.50 -1.60
CA PHE A 99 -22.06 -10.69 -0.97
C PHE A 99 -20.98 -10.35 0.05
N ILE A 100 -21.22 -10.72 1.30
CA ILE A 100 -20.28 -10.56 2.41
C ILE A 100 -19.65 -11.92 2.71
N GLY A 101 -18.44 -12.14 2.17
CA GLY A 101 -17.73 -13.41 2.26
C GLY A 101 -16.96 -13.61 3.58
N ALA A 102 -16.26 -14.73 3.68
CA ALA A 102 -15.46 -15.08 4.87
C ALA A 102 -14.35 -14.06 5.18
N GLY A 103 -13.78 -13.43 4.14
CA GLY A 103 -12.76 -12.37 4.30
C GLY A 103 -13.32 -11.13 4.99
N GLU A 104 -14.49 -10.66 4.60
CA GLU A 104 -15.21 -9.55 5.25
C GLU A 104 -15.62 -9.91 6.67
N GLN A 105 -16.13 -11.12 6.90
CA GLN A 105 -16.50 -11.60 8.24
C GLN A 105 -15.29 -11.60 9.19
N HIS A 106 -14.12 -11.99 8.69
CA HIS A 106 -12.89 -11.92 9.47
C HIS A 106 -12.54 -10.46 9.83
N ILE A 107 -12.60 -9.52 8.87
CA ILE A 107 -12.35 -8.10 9.13
C ILE A 107 -13.36 -7.55 10.14
N ILE A 108 -14.66 -7.85 10.01
CA ILE A 108 -15.70 -7.45 10.97
C ILE A 108 -15.32 -7.93 12.39
N SER A 109 -14.83 -9.16 12.53
CA SER A 109 -14.41 -9.70 13.83
C SER A 109 -13.25 -8.94 14.47
N GLN A 110 -12.34 -8.39 13.66
CA GLN A 110 -11.24 -7.54 14.15
C GLN A 110 -11.75 -6.13 14.50
N LEU A 111 -12.59 -5.54 13.66
CA LEU A 111 -13.16 -4.21 13.89
C LEU A 111 -13.99 -4.13 15.16
N LYS A 112 -14.68 -5.20 15.54
CA LYS A 112 -15.44 -5.28 16.82
C LYS A 112 -14.57 -5.16 18.07
N LYS A 113 -13.23 -5.30 17.94
CA LYS A 113 -12.28 -5.18 19.05
C LYS A 113 -11.75 -3.76 19.25
N VAL A 114 -11.93 -2.87 18.27
CA VAL A 114 -11.45 -1.48 18.30
C VAL A 114 -12.58 -0.51 18.60
N LYS A 115 -12.24 0.64 19.21
CA LYS A 115 -13.19 1.72 19.50
C LYS A 115 -13.10 2.88 18.51
N THR A 116 -12.12 2.82 17.62
CA THR A 116 -11.87 3.83 16.61
C THR A 116 -13.05 3.92 15.63
N PRO A 117 -13.50 5.12 15.25
CA PRO A 117 -14.54 5.29 14.25
C PRO A 117 -14.15 4.64 12.93
N VAL A 118 -15.07 3.86 12.37
CA VAL A 118 -14.89 3.13 11.12
C VAL A 118 -15.76 3.75 10.04
N VAL A 119 -15.14 4.20 8.96
CA VAL A 119 -15.81 4.63 7.74
C VAL A 119 -15.77 3.49 6.73
N LEU A 120 -16.95 3.05 6.27
CA LEU A 120 -17.04 2.09 5.18
C LEU A 120 -16.83 2.81 3.84
N VAL A 121 -15.85 2.38 3.07
CA VAL A 121 -15.57 2.92 1.74
C VAL A 121 -15.90 1.87 0.69
N ILE A 122 -17.02 2.06 -0.04
CA ILE A 122 -17.38 1.19 -1.16
C ILE A 122 -16.64 1.70 -2.39
N ASN A 123 -15.52 1.06 -2.69
CA ASN A 123 -14.63 1.47 -3.78
C ASN A 123 -14.99 0.76 -5.10
N LYS A 124 -14.45 1.27 -6.22
CA LYS A 124 -14.66 0.76 -7.58
C LYS A 124 -16.09 0.92 -8.08
N ILE A 125 -16.79 1.98 -7.69
CA ILE A 125 -18.15 2.26 -8.20
C ILE A 125 -18.17 2.48 -9.72
N ASP A 126 -17.02 2.76 -10.33
CA ASP A 126 -16.81 2.83 -11.78
C ASP A 126 -16.95 1.47 -12.49
N SER A 127 -16.88 0.36 -11.75
CA SER A 127 -16.97 -1.01 -12.30
C SER A 127 -18.37 -1.59 -12.32
N VAL A 128 -19.37 -0.89 -11.76
CA VAL A 128 -20.77 -1.33 -11.67
C VAL A 128 -21.73 -0.25 -12.16
N LYS A 129 -22.99 -0.61 -12.38
CA LYS A 129 -24.04 0.36 -12.69
C LYS A 129 -24.45 1.13 -11.44
N LYS A 130 -24.91 2.38 -11.61
CA LYS A 130 -25.34 3.23 -10.49
C LYS A 130 -26.42 2.59 -9.62
N GLU A 131 -27.31 1.82 -10.23
CA GLU A 131 -28.41 1.13 -9.56
C GLU A 131 -27.91 0.02 -8.60
N GLU A 132 -26.69 -0.48 -8.77
CA GLU A 132 -26.07 -1.54 -7.93
C GLU A 132 -25.40 -0.97 -6.67
N ILE A 133 -25.15 0.34 -6.61
CA ILE A 133 -24.48 0.98 -5.47
C ILE A 133 -25.38 0.96 -4.22
N LEU A 134 -26.65 1.34 -4.35
CA LEU A 134 -27.58 1.34 -3.21
C LEU A 134 -27.82 -0.05 -2.61
N PRO A 135 -28.05 -1.12 -3.39
CA PRO A 135 -28.07 -2.49 -2.87
C PRO A 135 -26.78 -2.90 -2.12
N SER A 136 -25.61 -2.48 -2.61
CA SER A 136 -24.34 -2.73 -1.93
C SER A 136 -24.27 -2.02 -0.59
N ILE A 137 -24.67 -0.75 -0.50
CA ILE A 137 -24.77 0.00 0.75
C ILE A 137 -25.72 -0.72 1.73
N ALA A 138 -26.91 -1.11 1.25
CA ALA A 138 -27.91 -1.80 2.06
C ALA A 138 -27.41 -3.13 2.63
N ALA A 139 -26.59 -3.87 1.90
CA ALA A 139 -26.01 -5.13 2.37
C ALA A 139 -25.00 -4.94 3.50
N TYR A 140 -24.24 -3.83 3.50
CA TYR A 140 -23.20 -3.57 4.49
C TYR A 140 -23.69 -2.79 5.71
N LYS A 141 -24.70 -1.92 5.60
CA LYS A 141 -25.10 -0.96 6.64
C LYS A 141 -25.35 -1.56 8.03
N ASP A 142 -25.84 -2.81 8.08
CA ASP A 142 -26.24 -3.47 9.33
C ASP A 142 -25.17 -4.47 9.86
N VAL A 143 -24.01 -4.64 9.16
CA VAL A 143 -22.99 -5.61 9.60
C VAL A 143 -22.05 -5.06 10.67
N TYR A 144 -21.97 -3.73 10.78
CA TYR A 144 -21.15 -3.01 11.74
C TYR A 144 -21.73 -1.61 11.96
N ASP A 145 -21.47 -1.01 13.12
CA ASP A 145 -21.88 0.39 13.42
C ASP A 145 -20.87 1.37 12.80
N PHE A 146 -21.08 1.68 11.52
CA PHE A 146 -20.21 2.59 10.77
C PHE A 146 -20.47 4.04 11.15
N ALA A 147 -19.38 4.80 11.31
CA ALA A 147 -19.46 6.26 11.45
C ALA A 147 -20.07 6.93 10.21
N GLU A 148 -19.67 6.47 9.02
CA GLU A 148 -20.21 6.91 7.72
C GLU A 148 -20.03 5.79 6.66
N ILE A 149 -20.76 5.89 5.55
CA ILE A 149 -20.59 5.01 4.37
C ILE A 149 -20.39 5.89 3.14
N VAL A 150 -19.26 5.76 2.47
CA VAL A 150 -18.89 6.62 1.33
C VAL A 150 -18.57 5.76 0.11
N PRO A 151 -19.38 5.77 -0.95
CA PRO A 151 -19.04 5.15 -2.21
C PRO A 151 -18.05 6.01 -3.00
N VAL A 152 -16.97 5.41 -3.52
CA VAL A 152 -15.90 6.11 -4.25
C VAL A 152 -15.41 5.34 -5.47
N SER A 153 -14.82 6.04 -6.43
CA SER A 153 -13.92 5.45 -7.41
C SER A 153 -12.49 5.95 -7.17
N ALA A 154 -11.67 5.15 -6.55
CA ALA A 154 -10.25 5.46 -6.37
C ALA A 154 -9.49 5.61 -7.70
N ARG A 155 -10.02 5.00 -8.76
CA ARG A 155 -9.41 5.06 -10.11
C ARG A 155 -9.68 6.39 -10.79
N ASN A 156 -10.92 6.87 -10.70
CA ASN A 156 -11.38 8.08 -11.40
C ASN A 156 -11.32 9.32 -10.50
N GLY A 157 -11.21 9.16 -9.18
CA GLY A 157 -11.29 10.24 -8.20
C GLY A 157 -12.75 10.59 -7.80
N ASP A 158 -13.76 9.81 -8.23
CA ASP A 158 -15.15 10.11 -7.91
C ASP A 158 -15.38 10.02 -6.39
N ASN A 159 -15.97 11.05 -5.79
CA ASN A 159 -16.27 11.20 -4.36
C ASN A 159 -15.05 11.16 -3.41
N THR A 160 -13.82 11.26 -3.92
CA THR A 160 -12.62 11.27 -3.06
C THR A 160 -12.55 12.54 -2.20
N ASP A 161 -12.98 13.69 -2.72
CA ASP A 161 -13.05 14.94 -1.96
C ASP A 161 -14.05 14.86 -0.80
N GLU A 162 -15.20 14.19 -1.03
CA GLU A 162 -16.19 13.96 0.02
C GLU A 162 -15.66 13.01 1.10
N LEU A 163 -14.89 11.98 0.70
CA LEU A 163 -14.23 11.10 1.65
C LEU A 163 -13.24 11.89 2.53
N VAL A 164 -12.47 12.81 1.97
CA VAL A 164 -11.55 13.67 2.75
C VAL A 164 -12.33 14.50 3.77
N LYS A 165 -13.46 15.11 3.40
CA LYS A 165 -14.31 15.87 4.34
C LYS A 165 -14.85 14.98 5.46
N VAL A 166 -15.29 13.78 5.13
CA VAL A 166 -15.75 12.79 6.12
C VAL A 166 -14.64 12.43 7.08
N ILE A 167 -13.43 12.14 6.59
CA ILE A 167 -12.27 11.86 7.45
C ILE A 167 -12.00 13.03 8.39
N MET A 168 -11.93 14.26 7.85
CA MET A 168 -11.67 15.48 8.64
C MET A 168 -12.70 15.72 9.74
N LYS A 169 -13.95 15.28 9.56
CA LYS A 169 -15.00 15.39 10.58
C LYS A 169 -14.61 14.62 11.85
N TYR A 170 -13.99 13.45 11.70
CA TYR A 170 -13.66 12.55 12.80
C TYR A 170 -12.25 12.72 13.37
N LEU A 171 -11.36 13.50 12.72
CA LEU A 171 -10.03 13.77 13.26
C LEU A 171 -10.09 14.71 14.47
N PRO A 172 -9.19 14.54 15.44
CA PRO A 172 -9.05 15.44 16.57
C PRO A 172 -8.48 16.80 16.16
N TYR A 173 -8.75 17.82 16.97
CA TYR A 173 -8.02 19.08 16.88
C TYR A 173 -6.59 18.87 17.35
N GLY A 174 -5.62 19.33 16.58
CA GLY A 174 -4.22 19.13 16.90
C GLY A 174 -3.27 19.91 15.98
N PRO A 175 -1.99 19.97 16.34
CA PRO A 175 -0.97 20.60 15.51
C PRO A 175 -0.66 19.75 14.28
N GLN A 176 -0.07 20.36 13.28
CA GLN A 176 0.54 19.68 12.14
C GLN A 176 1.67 18.77 12.60
N PHE A 177 1.72 17.54 12.09
CA PHE A 177 2.75 16.54 12.45
C PHE A 177 3.97 16.61 11.54
N TYR A 178 3.77 16.95 10.27
CA TYR A 178 4.79 17.02 9.23
C TYR A 178 4.77 18.39 8.55
N ASP A 179 5.88 18.80 7.97
CA ASP A 179 5.96 20.01 7.16
C ASP A 179 4.98 19.95 5.98
N GLU A 180 4.53 21.12 5.50
CA GLU A 180 3.43 21.25 4.52
C GLU A 180 3.72 20.53 3.20
N ASP A 181 4.97 20.45 2.79
CA ASP A 181 5.45 19.81 1.56
C ASP A 181 5.83 18.33 1.75
N THR A 182 5.73 17.81 2.97
CA THR A 182 5.98 16.39 3.25
C THR A 182 4.84 15.52 2.69
N ILE A 183 5.17 14.58 1.83
CA ILE A 183 4.22 13.65 1.20
C ILE A 183 4.30 12.26 1.82
N THR A 184 5.48 11.84 2.28
CA THR A 184 5.71 10.52 2.89
C THR A 184 6.93 10.55 3.80
N ASP A 185 6.93 9.66 4.78
CA ASP A 185 8.09 9.39 5.66
C ASP A 185 9.08 8.40 5.04
N GLN A 186 8.73 7.81 3.89
CA GLN A 186 9.55 6.76 3.29
C GLN A 186 10.79 7.33 2.59
N PRO A 187 11.99 6.80 2.87
CA PRO A 187 13.17 7.17 2.11
C PRO A 187 13.01 6.86 0.61
N GLU A 188 13.47 7.74 -0.28
CA GLU A 188 13.43 7.53 -1.74
C GLU A 188 13.96 6.15 -2.15
N ARG A 189 15.00 5.68 -1.48
CA ARG A 189 15.59 4.35 -1.70
C ARG A 189 14.57 3.23 -1.49
N GLN A 190 13.68 3.34 -0.52
CA GLN A 190 12.65 2.36 -0.26
C GLN A 190 11.55 2.41 -1.31
N ILE A 191 11.14 3.60 -1.72
CA ILE A 191 10.15 3.79 -2.78
C ILE A 191 10.67 3.19 -4.09
N VAL A 192 11.94 3.44 -4.42
CA VAL A 192 12.61 2.85 -5.60
C VAL A 192 12.61 1.32 -5.55
N ALA A 193 12.93 0.72 -4.40
CA ALA A 193 12.89 -0.73 -4.23
C ALA A 193 11.48 -1.28 -4.47
N GLU A 194 10.46 -0.64 -3.92
CA GLU A 194 9.06 -1.03 -4.09
C GLU A 194 8.58 -0.84 -5.54
N LEU A 195 8.99 0.22 -6.26
CA LEU A 195 8.69 0.38 -7.68
C LEU A 195 9.28 -0.75 -8.52
N ILE A 196 10.51 -1.18 -8.24
CA ILE A 196 11.12 -2.35 -8.92
C ILE A 196 10.32 -3.61 -8.58
N ARG A 197 9.92 -3.81 -7.32
CA ARG A 197 9.12 -4.94 -6.88
C ARG A 197 7.74 -4.95 -7.54
N GLU A 198 7.08 -3.81 -7.69
CA GLU A 198 5.81 -3.67 -8.41
C GLU A 198 5.92 -4.20 -9.85
N LYS A 199 6.96 -3.78 -10.58
CA LYS A 199 7.13 -4.22 -11.98
C LYS A 199 7.44 -5.72 -12.06
N ALA A 200 8.17 -6.26 -11.10
CA ALA A 200 8.36 -7.70 -10.98
C ALA A 200 7.02 -8.42 -10.68
N LEU A 201 6.18 -7.90 -9.77
CA LEU A 201 4.84 -8.43 -9.51
C LEU A 201 3.96 -8.44 -10.77
N HIS A 202 4.04 -7.41 -11.61
CA HIS A 202 3.26 -7.33 -12.85
C HIS A 202 3.76 -8.30 -13.93
N CYS A 203 5.06 -8.53 -14.00
CA CYS A 203 5.68 -9.34 -15.03
C CYS A 203 5.73 -10.82 -14.72
N LEU A 204 5.78 -11.20 -13.43
CA LEU A 204 5.91 -12.58 -12.98
C LEU A 204 4.55 -13.17 -12.64
N GLN A 205 4.43 -14.51 -12.67
CA GLN A 205 3.19 -15.22 -12.46
C GLN A 205 3.32 -16.29 -11.36
N GLU A 206 2.22 -16.92 -11.00
CA GLU A 206 2.11 -17.99 -10.01
C GLU A 206 2.70 -17.59 -8.63
N GLU A 207 3.52 -18.45 -8.03
CA GLU A 207 4.09 -18.25 -6.69
C GLU A 207 5.36 -17.38 -6.67
N ILE A 208 5.98 -17.12 -7.85
CA ILE A 208 7.27 -16.41 -7.93
C ILE A 208 7.17 -14.99 -7.34
N PRO A 209 6.13 -14.19 -7.69
CA PRO A 209 5.99 -12.83 -7.16
C PRO A 209 5.93 -12.75 -5.64
N HIS A 210 5.37 -13.77 -4.99
CA HIS A 210 5.21 -13.80 -3.53
C HIS A 210 6.53 -14.04 -2.81
N GLY A 211 7.49 -14.69 -3.48
CA GLY A 211 8.82 -15.04 -2.94
C GLY A 211 9.94 -14.07 -3.30
N ILE A 212 9.64 -12.87 -3.82
CA ILE A 212 10.67 -11.87 -4.15
C ILE A 212 10.77 -10.76 -3.11
N ALA A 213 12.00 -10.27 -2.93
CA ALA A 213 12.29 -8.98 -2.30
C ALA A 213 13.25 -8.19 -3.20
N VAL A 214 13.37 -6.88 -2.97
CA VAL A 214 14.30 -6.02 -3.71
C VAL A 214 15.17 -5.29 -2.72
N ALA A 215 16.47 -5.41 -2.90
CA ALA A 215 17.49 -4.66 -2.16
C ALA A 215 18.14 -3.64 -3.08
N ILE A 216 18.25 -2.39 -2.64
CA ILE A 216 19.04 -1.38 -3.34
C ILE A 216 20.49 -1.48 -2.83
N ASP A 217 21.40 -1.87 -3.67
CA ASP A 217 22.82 -2.01 -3.32
C ASP A 217 23.50 -0.64 -3.31
N SER A 218 23.21 0.20 -4.32
CA SER A 218 23.75 1.55 -4.46
C SER A 218 22.72 2.48 -5.10
N MET A 219 22.67 3.73 -4.65
CA MET A 219 21.86 4.79 -5.23
C MET A 219 22.62 6.12 -5.10
N LYS A 220 23.11 6.67 -6.21
CA LYS A 220 23.99 7.85 -6.21
C LYS A 220 23.77 8.71 -7.47
N VAL A 221 23.70 10.01 -7.30
CA VAL A 221 23.70 10.96 -8.42
C VAL A 221 25.12 11.16 -8.96
N ARG A 222 25.30 11.01 -10.27
CA ARG A 222 26.52 11.36 -11.00
C ARG A 222 26.14 12.01 -12.34
N ASN A 223 26.75 13.14 -12.65
CA ASN A 223 26.50 13.88 -13.91
C ASN A 223 25.00 14.13 -14.20
N LYS A 224 24.22 14.50 -13.18
CA LYS A 224 22.77 14.72 -13.23
C LYS A 224 21.95 13.47 -13.61
N VAL A 225 22.50 12.28 -13.44
CA VAL A 225 21.83 10.99 -13.63
C VAL A 225 21.85 10.21 -12.34
N MET A 226 20.73 9.64 -11.92
CA MET A 226 20.63 8.73 -10.79
C MET A 226 21.13 7.34 -11.19
N HIS A 227 22.24 6.89 -10.62
CA HIS A 227 22.76 5.53 -10.82
C HIS A 227 22.25 4.64 -9.70
N ILE A 228 21.54 3.58 -10.08
CA ILE A 228 20.90 2.64 -9.16
C ILE A 228 21.36 1.23 -9.50
N ASP A 229 21.98 0.56 -8.52
CA ASP A 229 22.25 -0.87 -8.55
C ASP A 229 21.30 -1.55 -7.58
N ALA A 230 20.52 -2.53 -8.04
CA ALA A 230 19.54 -3.22 -7.21
C ALA A 230 19.53 -4.73 -7.48
N THR A 231 19.25 -5.51 -6.46
CA THR A 231 19.18 -6.97 -6.51
C THR A 231 17.76 -7.44 -6.21
N ILE A 232 17.18 -8.19 -7.14
CA ILE A 232 15.95 -8.95 -6.92
C ILE A 232 16.33 -10.26 -6.23
N ILE A 233 15.83 -10.46 -5.03
CA ILE A 233 16.02 -11.66 -4.22
C ILE A 233 14.88 -12.64 -4.53
N CYS A 234 15.18 -13.92 -4.72
CA CYS A 234 14.20 -15.00 -4.87
C CYS A 234 14.61 -16.23 -4.05
N GLU A 235 13.71 -17.19 -3.88
CA GLU A 235 13.95 -18.34 -2.99
C GLU A 235 14.59 -19.53 -3.66
N ARG A 236 14.44 -19.70 -5.00
CA ARG A 236 14.87 -20.89 -5.72
C ARG A 236 15.62 -20.55 -7.00
N ASP A 237 16.53 -21.42 -7.43
CA ASP A 237 17.25 -21.26 -8.70
C ASP A 237 16.31 -21.30 -9.92
N SER A 238 15.24 -22.11 -9.88
CA SER A 238 14.20 -22.09 -10.91
C SER A 238 13.51 -20.74 -11.05
N HIS A 239 13.23 -20.07 -9.92
CA HIS A 239 12.67 -18.70 -9.91
C HIS A 239 13.65 -17.69 -10.50
N LYS A 240 14.96 -17.80 -10.18
CA LYS A 240 16.00 -16.96 -10.76
C LYS A 240 16.02 -17.04 -12.29
N GLY A 241 15.94 -18.25 -12.84
CA GLY A 241 15.88 -18.46 -14.30
C GLY A 241 14.70 -17.75 -14.95
N ILE A 242 13.51 -17.83 -14.33
CA ILE A 242 12.27 -17.18 -14.82
C ILE A 242 12.35 -15.66 -14.71
N ILE A 243 12.89 -15.13 -13.60
CA ILE A 243 13.06 -13.68 -13.39
C ILE A 243 14.05 -13.09 -14.41
N ILE A 244 15.10 -13.81 -14.76
CA ILE A 244 16.05 -13.39 -15.79
C ILE A 244 15.39 -13.52 -17.18
N GLY A 245 14.72 -14.62 -17.44
CA GLY A 245 14.09 -14.93 -18.71
C GLY A 245 15.10 -15.26 -19.83
N LYS A 246 14.59 -15.71 -21.00
CA LYS A 246 15.41 -16.08 -22.16
C LYS A 246 16.29 -14.89 -22.57
N LYS A 247 17.61 -15.08 -22.55
CA LYS A 247 18.61 -14.03 -22.86
C LYS A 247 18.43 -12.72 -22.06
N GLY A 248 17.90 -12.80 -20.83
CA GLY A 248 17.70 -11.64 -19.96
C GLY A 248 16.44 -10.79 -20.29
N SER A 249 15.56 -11.27 -21.15
CA SER A 249 14.41 -10.50 -21.66
C SER A 249 13.42 -10.08 -20.56
N MET A 250 13.15 -10.95 -19.57
CA MET A 250 12.23 -10.63 -18.49
C MET A 250 12.82 -9.59 -17.54
N LEU A 251 14.09 -9.77 -17.14
CA LEU A 251 14.80 -8.82 -16.30
C LEU A 251 14.91 -7.44 -16.96
N LYS A 252 15.18 -7.39 -18.27
CA LYS A 252 15.19 -6.16 -19.08
C LYS A 252 13.81 -5.48 -19.08
N LYS A 253 12.71 -6.24 -19.22
CA LYS A 253 11.35 -5.72 -19.17
C LYS A 253 11.04 -5.10 -17.80
N ILE A 254 11.35 -5.81 -16.72
CA ILE A 254 11.17 -5.31 -15.36
C ILE A 254 11.98 -4.02 -15.19
N GLY A 255 13.26 -4.03 -15.56
CA GLY A 255 14.14 -2.87 -15.41
C GLY A 255 13.70 -1.64 -16.21
N SER A 256 13.30 -1.81 -17.46
CA SER A 256 12.87 -0.67 -18.31
C SER A 256 11.57 -0.05 -17.80
N THR A 257 10.60 -0.85 -17.37
CA THR A 257 9.34 -0.33 -16.82
C THR A 257 9.52 0.29 -15.44
N ALA A 258 10.39 -0.29 -14.59
CA ALA A 258 10.73 0.30 -13.30
C ALA A 258 11.45 1.64 -13.46
N ARG A 259 12.45 1.71 -14.36
CA ARG A 259 13.20 2.94 -14.64
C ARG A 259 12.27 4.09 -15.02
N TYR A 260 11.29 3.86 -15.89
CA TYR A 260 10.33 4.89 -16.28
C TYR A 260 9.59 5.51 -15.10
N GLU A 261 9.11 4.70 -14.17
CA GLU A 261 8.41 5.18 -12.97
C GLU A 261 9.36 5.87 -11.99
N ILE A 262 10.59 5.36 -11.87
CA ILE A 262 11.64 5.94 -11.01
C ILE A 262 12.03 7.32 -11.53
N GLU A 263 12.25 7.47 -12.85
CA GLU A 263 12.57 8.75 -13.47
C GLU A 263 11.45 9.79 -13.26
N LYS A 264 10.18 9.34 -13.35
CA LYS A 264 9.02 10.19 -13.08
C LYS A 264 8.94 10.62 -11.61
N MET A 265 9.24 9.71 -10.67
CA MET A 265 9.19 10.00 -9.24
C MET A 265 10.31 10.94 -8.80
N LEU A 266 11.54 10.74 -9.34
CA LEU A 266 12.73 11.53 -8.97
C LEU A 266 12.85 12.83 -9.77
N ASP A 267 12.02 13.03 -10.78
CA ASP A 267 12.15 14.12 -11.78
C ASP A 267 13.59 14.19 -12.35
N MET A 268 14.21 13.02 -12.59
CA MET A 268 15.60 12.89 -12.99
C MET A 268 15.80 11.63 -13.84
N GLN A 269 16.72 11.71 -14.81
CA GLN A 269 17.13 10.52 -15.55
C GLN A 269 17.78 9.47 -14.63
N ALA A 270 17.49 8.19 -14.88
CA ALA A 270 18.04 7.09 -14.12
C ALA A 270 18.74 6.02 -14.96
N ASN A 271 19.86 5.53 -14.44
CA ASN A 271 20.56 4.35 -14.96
C ASN A 271 20.34 3.21 -13.95
N LEU A 272 19.43 2.30 -14.27
CA LEU A 272 19.05 1.18 -13.40
C LEU A 272 19.74 -0.10 -13.85
N LYS A 273 20.54 -0.71 -12.98
CA LYS A 273 21.11 -2.05 -13.15
C LYS A 273 20.45 -3.02 -12.17
N LEU A 274 19.98 -4.16 -12.70
CA LEU A 274 19.29 -5.18 -11.93
C LEU A 274 20.09 -6.48 -11.92
N TRP A 275 20.19 -7.08 -10.73
CA TRP A 275 20.76 -8.39 -10.47
C TRP A 275 19.70 -9.33 -9.90
N VAL A 276 19.93 -10.65 -9.99
CA VAL A 276 19.04 -11.64 -9.38
C VAL A 276 19.86 -12.57 -8.51
N LYS A 277 19.48 -12.69 -7.23
CA LYS A 277 20.16 -13.53 -6.24
C LYS A 277 19.21 -14.50 -5.56
N VAL A 278 19.65 -15.73 -5.36
CA VAL A 278 18.88 -16.73 -4.61
C VAL A 278 19.24 -16.64 -3.13
N LYS A 279 18.21 -16.57 -2.28
CA LYS A 279 18.30 -16.72 -0.83
C LYS A 279 17.19 -17.68 -0.42
N LYS A 280 17.58 -18.94 -0.21
CA LYS A 280 16.62 -20.01 0.15
C LYS A 280 15.86 -19.66 1.40
N ASP A 281 14.55 -19.89 1.37
CA ASP A 281 13.61 -19.77 2.48
C ASP A 281 13.73 -18.44 3.25
N TRP A 282 14.06 -17.33 2.54
CA TRP A 282 14.27 -16.03 3.19
C TRP A 282 13.05 -15.53 3.94
N ARG A 283 11.84 -15.91 3.50
CA ARG A 283 10.58 -15.53 4.17
C ARG A 283 10.37 -16.21 5.53
N ASP A 284 11.09 -17.30 5.80
CA ASP A 284 11.03 -18.05 7.06
C ASP A 284 12.19 -17.69 8.02
N SER A 285 13.06 -16.76 7.62
CA SER A 285 14.21 -16.31 8.41
C SER A 285 13.99 -14.89 8.94
N ASP A 286 13.82 -14.73 10.25
CA ASP A 286 13.68 -13.41 10.92
C ASP A 286 14.86 -12.48 10.56
N PHE A 287 16.09 -13.02 10.49
CA PHE A 287 17.27 -12.26 10.11
C PHE A 287 17.20 -11.71 8.69
N LEU A 288 16.79 -12.54 7.71
CA LEU A 288 16.69 -12.13 6.31
C LEU A 288 15.48 -11.21 6.08
N VAL A 289 14.36 -11.46 6.74
CA VAL A 289 13.18 -10.59 6.71
C VAL A 289 13.57 -9.18 7.17
N LYS A 290 14.23 -9.05 8.31
CA LYS A 290 14.74 -7.76 8.82
C LYS A 290 15.76 -7.11 7.88
N ASN A 291 16.68 -7.89 7.31
CA ASN A 291 17.71 -7.36 6.39
C ASN A 291 17.14 -6.85 5.07
N PHE A 292 16.01 -7.38 4.62
CA PHE A 292 15.33 -6.89 3.41
C PHE A 292 14.37 -5.72 3.67
N GLY A 293 14.45 -5.11 4.87
CA GLY A 293 13.70 -3.89 5.20
C GLY A 293 12.33 -4.15 5.83
N TYR A 294 11.99 -5.39 6.16
CA TYR A 294 10.77 -5.75 6.88
C TYR A 294 11.04 -5.77 8.39
N ARG A 295 11.07 -4.58 9.00
CA ARG A 295 11.34 -4.38 10.43
C ARG A 295 10.12 -3.79 11.09
N GLU A 296 9.81 -4.24 12.31
CA GLU A 296 8.95 -3.49 13.21
C GLU A 296 9.78 -2.29 13.68
N ASP A 297 9.29 -1.08 13.48
CA ASP A 297 9.89 0.12 14.06
C ASP A 297 9.75 0.00 15.59
N GLU A 298 10.86 0.18 16.28
CA GLU A 298 10.95 0.16 17.75
C GLU A 298 10.24 1.36 18.37
#